data_5c76ace8ae422c71a538f37dfad80193
#
_entry.id   5c76ace8ae422c71a538f37dfad80193
#
_cell.length_a   1.000
_cell.length_b   1.000
_cell.length_c   1.000
_cell.angle_alpha   90.00
_cell.angle_beta   90.00
_cell.angle_gamma   90.00
#
_symmetry.space_group_name_H-M   'P 1'
#
loop_
_entity.id
_entity.type
_entity.pdbx_description
1 polymer ?
#
loop_
_entity_poly.entity_id
_entity_poly.type
_entity_poly.pdbx_seq_one_letter_code
_entity_poly.pdbx_strand_id
1 'polypeptide(L)'
;MLIVLEGLDGAGKSTQIKMLKSYILSKNMKLKYLHFPRYDAPVWGELIAKFLRGDFGTIYQVHPQLVALLYALDRADAGDVIKAW
;
A
#
# COMPACT_ATOMS: atom_id res chain seq x y z
N MET A 1 -10.83 -14.53 -4.53
CA MET A 1 -10.75 -13.46 -5.56
C MET A 1 -9.87 -12.34 -5.05
N LEU A 2 -9.01 -11.83 -5.89
CA LEU A 2 -8.16 -10.67 -5.60
C LEU A 2 -8.65 -9.48 -6.43
N ILE A 3 -8.87 -8.34 -5.77
CA ILE A 3 -9.22 -7.09 -6.44
C ILE A 3 -8.15 -6.07 -6.11
N VAL A 4 -7.56 -5.44 -7.13
CA VAL A 4 -6.52 -4.42 -6.98
C VAL A 4 -7.05 -3.09 -7.50
N LEU A 5 -6.89 -2.04 -6.68
CA LEU A 5 -7.25 -0.68 -7.07
C LEU A 5 -5.98 0.17 -7.06
N GLU A 6 -5.72 0.83 -8.18
CA GLU A 6 -4.59 1.73 -8.35
C GLU A 6 -5.07 3.09 -8.85
N GLY A 7 -4.29 4.11 -8.55
CA GLY A 7 -4.57 5.46 -9.01
C GLY A 7 -3.68 6.47 -8.29
N LEU A 8 -3.61 7.67 -8.85
CA LEU A 8 -2.88 8.78 -8.26
C LEU A 8 -3.57 9.30 -7.01
N ASP A 9 -2.81 10.00 -6.16
CA ASP A 9 -3.37 10.70 -5.02
C ASP A 9 -4.44 11.70 -5.48
N GLY A 10 -5.56 11.75 -4.75
CA GLY A 10 -6.68 12.60 -5.11
C GLY A 10 -7.58 12.06 -6.21
N ALA A 11 -7.35 10.85 -6.72
CA ALA A 11 -8.19 10.25 -7.76
C ALA A 11 -9.50 9.63 -7.22
N GLY A 12 -9.73 9.69 -5.91
CA GLY A 12 -10.94 9.14 -5.29
C GLY A 12 -10.83 7.68 -4.88
N LYS A 13 -9.63 7.11 -4.82
CA LYS A 13 -9.41 5.71 -4.43
C LYS A 13 -10.02 5.37 -3.08
N SER A 14 -9.77 6.19 -2.06
CA SER A 14 -10.26 5.94 -0.70
C SER A 14 -11.78 5.87 -0.65
N THR A 15 -12.46 6.75 -1.36
CA THR A 15 -13.92 6.77 -1.47
C THR A 15 -14.44 5.50 -2.15
N GLN A 16 -13.82 5.12 -3.26
CA GLN A 16 -14.21 3.91 -4.00
C GLN A 16 -13.96 2.63 -3.18
N ILE A 17 -12.85 2.56 -2.48
CA ILE A 17 -12.52 1.44 -1.61
C ILE A 17 -13.56 1.30 -0.49
N LYS A 18 -13.93 2.40 0.13
CA LYS A 18 -14.94 2.42 1.20
C LYS A 18 -16.29 1.90 0.69
N MET A 19 -16.71 2.35 -0.48
CA MET A 19 -17.96 1.89 -1.10
C MET A 19 -17.89 0.41 -1.47
N LEU A 20 -16.78 -0.05 -2.03
CA LEU A 20 -16.59 -1.45 -2.40
C LEU A 20 -16.60 -2.36 -1.18
N LYS A 21 -15.92 -1.98 -0.10
CA LYS A 21 -15.95 -2.72 1.16
C LYS A 21 -17.38 -2.87 1.69
N SER A 22 -18.14 -1.79 1.72
CA SER A 22 -19.53 -1.80 2.18
C SER A 22 -20.38 -2.73 1.32
N TYR A 23 -20.20 -2.68 0.01
CA TYR A 23 -20.92 -3.56 -0.91
C TYR A 23 -20.60 -5.04 -0.66
N ILE A 24 -19.34 -5.40 -0.55
CA ILE A 24 -18.90 -6.78 -0.33
C ILE A 24 -19.46 -7.31 0.99
N LEU A 25 -19.36 -6.52 2.06
CA LEU A 25 -19.87 -6.90 3.37
C LEU A 25 -21.41 -7.02 3.37
N SER A 26 -22.12 -6.19 2.60
CA SER A 26 -23.57 -6.27 2.46
C SER A 26 -24.03 -7.58 1.79
N LYS A 27 -23.17 -8.24 1.06
CA LYS A 27 -23.42 -9.53 0.42
C LYS A 27 -23.02 -10.73 1.28
N ASN A 28 -22.72 -10.51 2.57
CA ASN A 28 -22.27 -11.53 3.51
C ASN A 28 -20.98 -12.26 3.06
N MET A 29 -20.15 -11.58 2.28
CA MET A 29 -18.84 -12.10 1.84
C MET A 29 -17.76 -11.71 2.81
N LYS A 30 -16.78 -12.59 3.00
CA LYS A 30 -15.59 -12.28 3.81
C LYS A 30 -14.69 -11.35 3.03
N LEU A 31 -14.08 -10.39 3.75
CA LEU A 31 -13.21 -9.38 3.17
C LEU A 31 -11.91 -9.27 3.97
N LYS A 32 -10.79 -9.28 3.27
CA LYS A 32 -9.49 -8.87 3.77
C LYS A 32 -9.01 -7.69 2.95
N TYR A 33 -8.36 -6.73 3.60
CA TYR A 33 -7.92 -5.49 2.95
C TYR A 33 -6.48 -5.19 3.31
N LEU A 34 -5.73 -4.70 2.32
CA LEU A 34 -4.35 -4.27 2.53
C LEU A 34 -4.08 -3.06 1.65
N HIS A 35 -3.50 -2.02 2.25
CA HIS A 35 -3.08 -0.80 1.56
C HIS A 35 -1.57 -0.82 1.35
N PHE A 36 -1.11 -0.41 0.19
CA PHE A 36 0.30 -0.19 -0.10
C PHE A 36 0.56 1.29 -0.40
N PRO A 37 1.64 1.86 0.12
CA PRO A 37 2.61 1.24 1.03
C PRO A 37 2.01 1.02 2.43
N ARG A 38 2.54 0.03 3.13
CA ARG A 38 2.13 -0.30 4.50
C ARG A 38 3.00 0.49 5.48
N TYR A 39 2.68 1.74 5.74
CA TYR A 39 3.52 2.65 6.53
C TYR A 39 3.88 2.13 7.92
N ASP A 40 3.02 1.32 8.52
CA ASP A 40 3.22 0.76 9.86
C ASP A 40 4.00 -0.56 9.86
N ALA A 41 4.25 -1.13 8.69
CA ALA A 41 4.95 -2.41 8.61
C ALA A 41 6.42 -2.25 8.99
N PRO A 42 6.97 -3.14 9.83
CA PRO A 42 8.38 -3.09 10.19
C PRO A 42 9.28 -3.17 8.96
N VAL A 43 10.41 -2.49 9.02
CA VAL A 43 11.47 -2.39 8.02
C VAL A 43 11.02 -1.62 6.77
N TRP A 44 10.31 -2.22 5.83
CA TRP A 44 10.05 -1.60 4.52
C TRP A 44 9.01 -0.49 4.60
N GLY A 45 7.92 -0.72 5.33
CA GLY A 45 6.90 0.30 5.55
C GLY A 45 7.45 1.51 6.29
N GLU A 46 8.24 1.27 7.34
CA GLU A 46 8.91 2.33 8.10
C GLU A 46 9.88 3.15 7.24
N LEU A 47 10.67 2.48 6.39
CA LEU A 47 11.62 3.17 5.50
C LEU A 47 10.90 4.04 4.47
N ILE A 48 9.78 3.56 3.93
CA ILE A 48 8.97 4.35 3.01
C ILE A 48 8.40 5.58 3.72
N ALA A 49 7.87 5.41 4.93
CA ALA A 49 7.35 6.52 5.73
C ALA A 49 8.44 7.57 6.00
N LYS A 50 9.65 7.15 6.35
CA LYS A 50 10.78 8.05 6.55
C LYS A 50 11.15 8.79 5.28
N PHE A 51 11.19 8.10 4.15
CA PHE A 51 11.43 8.74 2.85
C PHE A 51 10.40 9.83 2.56
N LEU A 52 9.12 9.55 2.75
CA LEU A 52 8.04 10.50 2.48
C LEU A 52 8.07 11.71 3.42
N ARG A 53 8.57 11.56 4.64
CA ARG A 53 8.78 12.68 5.56
C ARG A 53 10.01 13.54 5.23
N GLY A 54 10.84 13.09 4.31
CA GLY A 54 12.07 13.77 3.93
C GLY A 54 13.27 13.44 4.83
N ASP A 55 13.20 12.39 5.65
CA ASP A 55 14.29 11.99 6.57
C ASP A 55 15.58 11.62 5.80
N PHE A 56 15.47 11.18 4.55
CA PHE A 56 16.60 10.83 3.68
C PHE A 56 16.97 11.93 2.68
N GLY A 57 16.37 13.11 2.81
CA GLY A 57 16.54 14.22 1.89
C GLY A 57 15.32 14.43 1.00
N THR A 58 15.47 15.34 0.02
CA THR A 58 14.37 15.61 -0.92
C THR A 58 14.21 14.48 -1.92
N ILE A 59 13.08 14.48 -2.65
CA ILE A 59 12.84 13.52 -3.75
C ILE A 59 13.90 13.61 -4.85
N TYR A 60 14.61 14.74 -4.96
CA TYR A 60 15.69 14.93 -5.93
C TYR A 60 17.02 14.36 -5.44
N GLN A 61 17.19 14.12 -4.14
CA GLN A 61 18.41 13.60 -3.52
C GLN A 61 18.41 12.08 -3.41
N VAL A 62 17.22 11.46 -3.42
CA VAL A 62 17.08 10.00 -3.34
C VAL A 62 16.89 9.44 -4.74
N HIS A 63 17.71 8.45 -5.10
CA HIS A 63 17.64 7.86 -6.45
C HIS A 63 16.28 7.20 -6.68
N PRO A 64 15.61 7.48 -7.80
CA PRO A 64 14.28 6.93 -8.07
C PRO A 64 14.23 5.40 -8.04
N GLN A 65 15.28 4.72 -8.48
CA GLN A 65 15.34 3.26 -8.43
C GLN A 65 15.36 2.72 -7.01
N LEU A 66 16.00 3.44 -6.08
CA LEU A 66 15.98 3.06 -4.67
C LEU A 66 14.58 3.17 -4.10
N VAL A 67 13.87 4.24 -4.42
CA VAL A 67 12.47 4.43 -4.01
C VAL A 67 11.59 3.31 -4.57
N ALA A 68 11.70 3.00 -5.84
CA ALA A 68 10.96 1.91 -6.47
C ALA A 68 11.26 0.57 -5.80
N LEU A 69 12.51 0.32 -5.44
CA LEU A 69 12.91 -0.89 -4.73
C LEU A 69 12.24 -1.00 -3.35
N LEU A 70 12.18 0.09 -2.59
CA LEU A 70 11.52 0.10 -1.29
C LEU A 70 10.04 -0.28 -1.40
N TYR A 71 9.34 0.27 -2.38
CA TYR A 71 7.93 -0.06 -2.64
C TYR A 71 7.75 -1.52 -3.06
N ALA A 72 8.65 -2.03 -3.90
CA ALA A 72 8.61 -3.43 -4.32
C ALA A 72 8.88 -4.39 -3.15
N LEU A 73 9.82 -4.05 -2.28
CA LEU A 73 10.15 -4.86 -1.10
C LEU A 73 9.02 -4.86 -0.07
N ASP A 74 8.30 -3.75 0.08
CA ASP A 74 7.11 -3.71 0.92
C ASP A 74 6.05 -4.69 0.42
N ARG A 75 5.81 -4.74 -0.88
CA ARG A 75 4.88 -5.70 -1.48
C ARG A 75 5.35 -7.15 -1.32
N ALA A 76 6.62 -7.41 -1.54
CA ALA A 76 7.20 -8.74 -1.37
C ALA A 76 7.06 -9.23 0.08
N ASP A 77 7.31 -8.35 1.04
CA ASP A 77 7.18 -8.64 2.46
C ASP A 77 5.73 -9.02 2.84
N ALA A 78 4.75 -8.44 2.17
CA ALA A 78 3.34 -8.75 2.39
C ALA A 78 2.89 -10.07 1.73
N GLY A 79 3.74 -10.69 0.93
CA GLY A 79 3.38 -11.86 0.13
C GLY A 79 2.80 -13.01 0.94
N ASP A 80 3.41 -13.32 2.09
CA ASP A 80 2.95 -14.41 2.94
C ASP A 80 1.58 -14.12 3.56
N VAL A 81 1.33 -12.88 3.94
CA VAL A 81 0.02 -12.47 4.47
C VAL A 81 -1.06 -12.65 3.40
N ILE A 82 -0.79 -12.20 2.19
CA ILE A 82 -1.74 -12.30 1.07
C ILE A 82 -2.00 -13.78 0.71
N LYS A 83 -0.96 -14.60 0.68
CA LYS A 83 -1.10 -16.03 0.39
C LYS A 83 -1.90 -16.76 1.46
N ALA A 84 -1.82 -16.32 2.71
CA ALA A 84 -2.58 -16.90 3.81
C ALA A 84 -4.08 -16.58 3.74
N TRP A 85 -4.45 -15.59 3.00
CA TRP A 85 -5.87 -15.22 2.81
C TRP A 85 -6.54 -16.14 1.75
#